data_5df96b20bb250080cc7a979e2afc616d
#
_entry.id   5df96b20bb250080cc7a979e2afc616d
#
_cell.length_a   1.000
_cell.length_b   1.000
_cell.length_c   1.000
_cell.angle_alpha   90.00
_cell.angle_beta   90.00
_cell.angle_gamma   90.00
#
_symmetry.space_group_name_H-M   'P 1'
#
loop_
_entity.id
_entity.type
_entity.pdbx_description
1 polymer ?
#
loop_
_entity_poly.entity_id
_entity_poly.type
_entity_poly.pdbx_seq_one_letter_code
_entity_poly.pdbx_strand_id
1 'polypeptide(L)'
;MPTKVIAVANQKGGVGKTTTAVNLAACLAAVDLRVLLLDLDPQANATSGVGLEKTEGASAYRILLGEGNLLDKIKPTAFERLEVVPSEVDLCAADLELARLDNHLLRVAEALKPVRDSGRFEVVLIDCPPSLGILTLNAFAASDGLLVPLQCEYYALEGISMMNRILGQLRETGVNPRLDIFGVVMTMFDGRTKLSNEVVGEVRNLLGARVFETVIPRSTRLAEAPSFGKPIIHYDKYSSGSAAYELLAQEVLQRLETAQ
;
A
#
# COMPACT_ATOMS: atom_id res chain seq x y z
N MET A 1 7.60 -8.68 -17.25
CA MET A 1 8.33 -8.01 -16.14
C MET A 1 8.30 -8.89 -14.90
N PRO A 2 9.35 -8.93 -14.06
CA PRO A 2 9.24 -9.57 -12.76
C PRO A 2 8.21 -8.81 -11.89
N THR A 3 7.43 -9.56 -11.10
CA THR A 3 6.44 -8.98 -10.19
C THR A 3 7.09 -7.99 -9.23
N LYS A 4 6.62 -6.76 -9.21
CA LYS A 4 7.06 -5.73 -8.24
C LYS A 4 6.12 -5.68 -7.05
N VAL A 5 6.67 -5.72 -5.85
CA VAL A 5 5.91 -5.64 -4.58
C VAL A 5 6.18 -4.31 -3.91
N ILE A 6 5.12 -3.53 -3.67
CA ILE A 6 5.19 -2.21 -3.05
C ILE A 6 4.30 -2.19 -1.81
N ALA A 7 4.88 -1.92 -0.65
CA ALA A 7 4.10 -1.70 0.56
C ALA A 7 3.64 -0.24 0.66
N VAL A 8 2.36 -0.04 0.92
CA VAL A 8 1.76 1.27 1.17
C VAL A 8 1.67 1.47 2.69
N ALA A 9 2.56 2.27 3.24
CA ALA A 9 2.73 2.34 4.69
C ALA A 9 3.03 3.75 5.21
N ASN A 10 2.51 4.03 6.39
CA ASN A 10 2.87 5.16 7.25
C ASN A 10 2.42 4.83 8.67
N GLN A 11 3.23 5.20 9.67
CA GLN A 11 2.90 4.98 11.08
C GLN A 11 1.67 5.77 11.54
N LYS A 12 1.44 6.95 10.96
CA LYS A 12 0.30 7.80 11.32
C LYS A 12 -1.00 7.21 10.78
N GLY A 13 -2.00 7.06 11.64
CA GLY A 13 -3.36 6.72 11.25
C GLY A 13 -4.02 7.84 10.43
N GLY A 14 -4.93 7.48 9.53
CA GLY A 14 -5.74 8.45 8.81
C GLY A 14 -5.04 9.24 7.69
N VAL A 15 -3.80 8.93 7.31
CA VAL A 15 -3.06 9.63 6.24
C VAL A 15 -3.44 9.18 4.82
N GLY A 16 -4.40 8.28 4.68
CA GLY A 16 -4.86 7.79 3.36
C GLY A 16 -4.10 6.58 2.82
N LYS A 17 -3.50 5.72 3.67
CA LYS A 17 -2.83 4.47 3.24
C LYS A 17 -3.75 3.59 2.40
N THR A 18 -4.83 3.11 3.01
CA THR A 18 -5.83 2.26 2.35
C THR A 18 -6.46 2.93 1.14
N THR A 19 -6.78 4.24 1.26
CA THR A 19 -7.31 5.02 0.13
C THR A 19 -6.31 5.01 -1.03
N THR A 20 -5.02 5.18 -0.74
CA THR A 20 -3.97 5.15 -1.77
C THR A 20 -3.79 3.75 -2.34
N ALA A 21 -3.72 2.71 -1.50
CA ALA A 21 -3.56 1.34 -1.95
C ALA A 21 -4.70 0.92 -2.91
N VAL A 22 -5.95 1.14 -2.52
CA VAL A 22 -7.15 0.79 -3.32
C VAL A 22 -7.20 1.57 -4.64
N ASN A 23 -7.05 2.89 -4.56
CA ASN A 23 -7.24 3.73 -5.76
C ASN A 23 -6.06 3.62 -6.72
N LEU A 24 -4.83 3.52 -6.22
CA LEU A 24 -3.66 3.27 -7.06
C LEU A 24 -3.76 1.88 -7.73
N ALA A 25 -4.16 0.83 -6.98
CA ALA A 25 -4.36 -0.50 -7.55
C ALA A 25 -5.36 -0.48 -8.71
N ALA A 26 -6.50 0.19 -8.54
CA ALA A 26 -7.52 0.30 -9.57
C ALA A 26 -7.04 1.12 -10.78
N CYS A 27 -6.30 2.22 -10.56
CA CYS A 27 -5.76 3.03 -11.65
C CYS A 27 -4.64 2.30 -12.43
N LEU A 28 -3.77 1.54 -11.75
CA LEU A 28 -2.77 0.69 -12.40
C LEU A 28 -3.44 -0.43 -13.23
N ALA A 29 -4.50 -1.03 -12.71
CA ALA A 29 -5.28 -2.03 -13.45
C ALA A 29 -5.96 -1.42 -14.68
N ALA A 30 -6.44 -0.19 -14.60
CA ALA A 30 -7.07 0.54 -15.71
C ALA A 30 -6.07 0.91 -16.84
N VAL A 31 -4.77 0.90 -16.58
CA VAL A 31 -3.70 1.06 -17.59
C VAL A 31 -3.06 -0.29 -17.95
N ASP A 32 -3.86 -1.34 -17.93
CA ASP A 32 -3.56 -2.69 -18.41
C ASP A 32 -2.57 -3.53 -17.58
N LEU A 33 -2.17 -3.11 -16.38
CA LEU A 33 -1.38 -3.94 -15.48
C LEU A 33 -2.28 -4.95 -14.73
N ARG A 34 -1.77 -6.18 -14.53
CA ARG A 34 -2.39 -7.16 -13.64
C ARG A 34 -1.92 -6.88 -12.21
N VAL A 35 -2.83 -6.44 -11.37
CA VAL A 35 -2.54 -5.95 -10.01
C VAL A 35 -3.14 -6.88 -8.96
N LEU A 36 -2.35 -7.24 -7.97
CA LEU A 36 -2.81 -7.89 -6.74
C LEU A 36 -2.76 -6.87 -5.60
N LEU A 37 -3.88 -6.67 -4.95
CA LEU A 37 -3.96 -5.93 -3.68
C LEU A 37 -3.93 -6.93 -2.52
N LEU A 38 -2.92 -6.86 -1.67
CA LEU A 38 -2.82 -7.66 -0.45
C LEU A 38 -3.21 -6.78 0.74
N ASP A 39 -4.35 -7.05 1.34
CA ASP A 39 -4.84 -6.33 2.52
C ASP A 39 -4.28 -7.00 3.79
N LEU A 40 -3.35 -6.35 4.48
CA LEU A 40 -2.76 -6.81 5.75
C LEU A 40 -3.28 -6.03 6.96
N ASP A 41 -4.21 -5.08 6.77
CA ASP A 41 -4.84 -4.41 7.91
C ASP A 41 -6.01 -5.27 8.44
N PRO A 42 -6.01 -5.69 9.72
CA PRO A 42 -7.13 -6.43 10.31
C PRO A 42 -8.48 -5.72 10.23
N GLN A 43 -8.48 -4.40 10.00
CA GLN A 43 -9.72 -3.64 9.77
C GLN A 43 -10.37 -3.98 8.42
N ALA A 44 -9.64 -4.60 7.48
CA ALA A 44 -10.11 -5.03 6.16
C ALA A 44 -10.78 -3.90 5.36
N ASN A 45 -10.21 -2.69 5.44
CA ASN A 45 -10.75 -1.53 4.74
C ASN A 45 -10.43 -1.54 3.25
N ALA A 46 -9.28 -2.11 2.84
CA ALA A 46 -8.97 -2.28 1.43
C ALA A 46 -9.87 -3.34 0.79
N THR A 47 -10.15 -4.43 1.52
CA THR A 47 -11.12 -5.47 1.12
C THR A 47 -12.49 -4.88 0.83
N SER A 48 -13.04 -4.11 1.78
CA SER A 48 -14.33 -3.43 1.60
C SER A 48 -14.28 -2.38 0.49
N GLY A 49 -13.15 -1.67 0.36
CA GLY A 49 -12.93 -0.63 -0.65
C GLY A 49 -12.95 -1.12 -2.10
N VAL A 50 -12.72 -2.42 -2.31
CA VAL A 50 -12.86 -3.08 -3.62
C VAL A 50 -14.14 -3.92 -3.75
N GLY A 51 -15.10 -3.74 -2.82
CA GLY A 51 -16.44 -4.32 -2.90
C GLY A 51 -16.55 -5.76 -2.41
N LEU A 52 -15.56 -6.30 -1.69
CA LEU A 52 -15.64 -7.63 -1.11
C LEU A 52 -16.13 -7.58 0.33
N GLU A 53 -16.89 -8.60 0.71
CA GLU A 53 -17.29 -8.82 2.10
C GLU A 53 -16.13 -9.42 2.92
N LYS A 54 -16.08 -9.05 4.20
CA LYS A 54 -15.15 -9.63 5.16
C LYS A 54 -15.62 -11.05 5.50
N THR A 55 -14.85 -12.04 5.10
CA THR A 55 -15.20 -13.45 5.27
C THR A 55 -14.13 -14.14 6.09
N GLU A 56 -14.54 -14.88 7.13
CA GLU A 56 -13.66 -15.70 7.97
C GLU A 56 -12.86 -16.71 7.13
N GLY A 57 -11.59 -16.83 7.41
CA GLY A 57 -10.66 -17.73 6.71
C GLY A 57 -10.27 -17.28 5.31
N ALA A 58 -10.67 -16.07 4.87
CA ALA A 58 -10.33 -15.56 3.52
C ALA A 58 -8.96 -14.88 3.47
N SER A 59 -8.40 -14.47 4.61
CA SER A 59 -7.17 -13.67 4.69
C SER A 59 -5.89 -14.49 4.50
N ALA A 60 -4.78 -13.77 4.50
CA ALA A 60 -3.45 -14.35 4.54
C ALA A 60 -3.07 -14.96 5.91
N TYR A 61 -3.87 -14.80 6.96
CA TYR A 61 -3.51 -15.16 8.33
C TYR A 61 -2.91 -16.56 8.46
N ARG A 62 -3.65 -17.61 8.05
CA ARG A 62 -3.16 -18.99 8.13
C ARG A 62 -1.93 -19.24 7.27
N ILE A 63 -1.83 -18.58 6.13
CA ILE A 63 -0.66 -18.69 5.25
C ILE A 63 0.59 -18.14 5.94
N LEU A 64 0.44 -17.02 6.67
CA LEU A 64 1.54 -16.45 7.44
C LEU A 64 1.99 -17.36 8.58
N LEU A 65 1.11 -18.21 9.12
CA LEU A 65 1.46 -19.25 10.08
C LEU A 65 2.07 -20.52 9.43
N GLY A 66 2.12 -20.59 8.10
CA GLY A 66 2.70 -21.71 7.36
C GLY A 66 1.68 -22.74 6.85
N GLU A 67 0.40 -22.39 6.86
CA GLU A 67 -0.70 -23.29 6.46
C GLU A 67 -1.27 -22.91 5.08
N GLY A 68 -0.94 -23.67 4.05
CA GLY A 68 -1.54 -23.49 2.71
C GLY A 68 -0.75 -22.58 1.77
N ASN A 69 -1.43 -22.01 0.75
CA ASN A 69 -0.84 -21.21 -0.30
C ASN A 69 -1.60 -19.89 -0.48
N LEU A 70 -0.87 -18.77 -0.62
CA LEU A 70 -1.47 -17.46 -0.82
C LEU A 70 -2.28 -17.37 -2.13
N LEU A 71 -1.89 -18.13 -3.17
CA LEU A 71 -2.63 -18.19 -4.43
C LEU A 71 -4.09 -18.65 -4.23
N ASP A 72 -4.36 -19.50 -3.24
CA ASP A 72 -5.71 -20.00 -2.94
C ASP A 72 -6.60 -18.95 -2.27
N LYS A 73 -6.00 -17.89 -1.74
CA LYS A 73 -6.69 -16.78 -1.07
C LYS A 73 -7.02 -15.62 -2.00
N ILE A 74 -6.48 -15.63 -3.23
CA ILE A 74 -6.73 -14.56 -4.19
C ILE A 74 -8.18 -14.63 -4.67
N LYS A 75 -8.85 -13.50 -4.59
CA LYS A 75 -10.24 -13.32 -5.05
C LYS A 75 -10.30 -12.32 -6.19
N PRO A 76 -11.11 -12.57 -7.22
CA PRO A 76 -11.40 -11.58 -8.24
C PRO A 76 -12.21 -10.43 -7.64
N THR A 77 -12.03 -9.23 -8.17
CA THR A 77 -12.89 -8.09 -7.90
C THR A 77 -13.84 -7.82 -9.08
N ALA A 78 -14.75 -6.88 -8.92
CA ALA A 78 -15.58 -6.41 -10.03
C ALA A 78 -14.81 -5.54 -11.05
N PHE A 79 -13.53 -5.26 -10.78
CA PHE A 79 -12.68 -4.38 -11.57
C PHE A 79 -11.67 -5.23 -12.36
N GLU A 80 -11.69 -5.07 -13.66
CA GLU A 80 -10.82 -5.85 -14.56
C GLU A 80 -9.36 -5.70 -14.16
N ARG A 81 -8.59 -6.81 -14.20
CA ARG A 81 -7.15 -6.89 -13.87
C ARG A 81 -6.77 -6.55 -12.42
N LEU A 82 -7.74 -6.29 -11.55
CA LEU A 82 -7.54 -6.10 -10.12
C LEU A 82 -8.07 -7.30 -9.35
N GLU A 83 -7.17 -7.98 -8.65
CA GLU A 83 -7.51 -9.06 -7.73
C GLU A 83 -7.05 -8.71 -6.32
N VAL A 84 -7.59 -9.37 -5.31
CA VAL A 84 -7.28 -9.06 -3.93
C VAL A 84 -7.08 -10.34 -3.09
N VAL A 85 -6.13 -10.30 -2.16
CA VAL A 85 -6.14 -11.18 -0.99
C VAL A 85 -6.84 -10.39 0.11
N PRO A 86 -8.05 -10.82 0.53
CA PRO A 86 -8.82 -10.09 1.54
C PRO A 86 -8.15 -10.13 2.91
N SER A 87 -8.54 -9.20 3.77
CA SER A 87 -8.21 -9.21 5.18
C SER A 87 -9.40 -9.64 6.05
N GLU A 88 -9.09 -10.01 7.29
CA GLU A 88 -10.07 -10.37 8.31
C GLU A 88 -9.54 -10.04 9.71
N VAL A 89 -10.44 -10.04 10.71
CA VAL A 89 -10.12 -9.67 12.09
C VAL A 89 -9.05 -10.59 12.72
N ASP A 90 -8.96 -11.86 12.29
CA ASP A 90 -8.02 -12.82 12.84
C ASP A 90 -6.56 -12.43 12.62
N LEU A 91 -6.27 -11.57 11.63
CA LEU A 91 -4.95 -10.95 11.48
C LEU A 91 -4.49 -10.14 12.71
N CYS A 92 -5.40 -9.73 13.62
CA CYS A 92 -5.01 -9.15 14.91
C CYS A 92 -4.16 -10.12 15.76
N ALA A 93 -4.39 -11.43 15.66
CA ALA A 93 -3.63 -12.44 16.39
C ALA A 93 -2.21 -12.62 15.80
N ALA A 94 -2.00 -12.25 14.55
CA ALA A 94 -0.73 -12.42 13.86
C ALA A 94 0.45 -11.75 14.59
N ASP A 95 0.24 -10.58 15.20
CA ASP A 95 1.29 -9.88 15.95
C ASP A 95 1.86 -10.74 17.10
N LEU A 96 1.01 -11.52 17.76
CA LEU A 96 1.43 -12.40 18.88
C LEU A 96 1.96 -13.76 18.41
N GLU A 97 1.34 -14.33 17.40
CA GLU A 97 1.64 -15.68 16.92
C GLU A 97 2.89 -15.71 16.05
N LEU A 98 3.02 -14.76 15.12
CA LEU A 98 4.19 -14.66 14.26
C LEU A 98 5.48 -14.41 15.07
N ALA A 99 5.42 -13.60 16.13
CA ALA A 99 6.57 -13.32 16.98
C ALA A 99 7.22 -14.57 17.61
N ARG A 100 6.50 -15.69 17.66
CA ARG A 100 6.96 -16.97 18.21
C ARG A 100 7.58 -17.89 17.16
N LEU A 101 7.47 -17.56 15.89
CA LEU A 101 7.95 -18.38 14.78
C LEU A 101 9.39 -18.02 14.41
N ASP A 102 10.14 -19.03 13.98
CA ASP A 102 11.38 -18.81 13.26
C ASP A 102 11.09 -18.03 11.98
N ASN A 103 12.00 -17.12 11.58
CA ASN A 103 11.82 -16.26 10.41
C ASN A 103 10.56 -15.37 10.47
N HIS A 104 10.13 -14.99 11.67
CA HIS A 104 8.89 -14.23 11.93
C HIS A 104 8.75 -12.93 11.11
N LEU A 105 9.86 -12.35 10.60
CA LEU A 105 9.83 -11.17 9.73
C LEU A 105 9.76 -11.50 8.23
N LEU A 106 9.91 -12.76 7.84
CA LEU A 106 9.94 -13.18 6.43
C LEU A 106 8.66 -13.89 5.97
N ARG A 107 7.64 -14.01 6.82
CA ARG A 107 6.43 -14.79 6.53
C ARG A 107 5.64 -14.27 5.33
N VAL A 108 5.54 -12.95 5.17
CA VAL A 108 4.88 -12.35 3.99
C VAL A 108 5.75 -12.55 2.74
N ALA A 109 7.08 -12.46 2.85
CA ALA A 109 7.97 -12.73 1.72
C ALA A 109 7.88 -14.19 1.26
N GLU A 110 7.84 -15.14 2.20
CA GLU A 110 7.63 -16.57 1.91
C GLU A 110 6.26 -16.81 1.26
N ALA A 111 5.20 -16.20 1.80
CA ALA A 111 3.84 -16.31 1.27
C ALA A 111 3.71 -15.73 -0.15
N LEU A 112 4.42 -14.66 -0.48
CA LEU A 112 4.40 -14.01 -1.79
C LEU A 112 5.29 -14.73 -2.83
N LYS A 113 6.17 -15.65 -2.43
CA LYS A 113 7.03 -16.36 -3.37
C LYS A 113 6.26 -17.09 -4.47
N PRO A 114 5.23 -17.91 -4.20
CA PRO A 114 4.42 -18.54 -5.24
C PRO A 114 3.73 -17.54 -6.16
N VAL A 115 3.31 -16.37 -5.63
CA VAL A 115 2.70 -15.29 -6.42
C VAL A 115 3.70 -14.70 -7.41
N ARG A 116 4.93 -14.41 -6.96
CA ARG A 116 6.02 -13.93 -7.82
C ARG A 116 6.38 -14.95 -8.90
N ASP A 117 6.53 -16.23 -8.51
CA ASP A 117 6.92 -17.33 -9.39
C ASP A 117 5.85 -17.62 -10.46
N SER A 118 4.57 -17.34 -10.17
CA SER A 118 3.47 -17.54 -11.12
C SER A 118 3.50 -16.61 -12.33
N GLY A 119 4.16 -15.46 -12.23
CA GLY A 119 4.13 -14.40 -13.26
C GLY A 119 2.72 -13.85 -13.57
N ARG A 120 1.74 -14.12 -12.68
CA ARG A 120 0.35 -13.72 -12.86
C ARG A 120 0.14 -12.22 -12.73
N PHE A 121 0.94 -11.55 -11.93
CA PHE A 121 0.81 -10.12 -11.62
C PHE A 121 2.09 -9.36 -11.96
N GLU A 122 1.94 -8.16 -12.51
CA GLU A 122 3.03 -7.20 -12.70
C GLU A 122 3.31 -6.44 -11.39
N VAL A 123 2.26 -6.12 -10.63
CA VAL A 123 2.36 -5.33 -9.39
C VAL A 123 1.58 -5.99 -8.27
N VAL A 124 2.18 -6.05 -7.08
CA VAL A 124 1.52 -6.36 -5.82
C VAL A 124 1.59 -5.11 -4.95
N LEU A 125 0.44 -4.58 -4.55
CA LEU A 125 0.34 -3.52 -3.55
C LEU A 125 -0.07 -4.14 -2.22
N ILE A 126 0.68 -3.83 -1.15
CA ILE A 126 0.36 -4.29 0.20
C ILE A 126 -0.22 -3.12 0.99
N ASP A 127 -1.49 -3.18 1.38
CA ASP A 127 -2.06 -2.22 2.33
C ASP A 127 -1.66 -2.59 3.75
N CYS A 128 -0.92 -1.72 4.43
CA CYS A 128 -0.36 -1.97 5.75
C CYS A 128 -1.22 -1.35 6.85
N PRO A 129 -1.34 -2.01 8.02
CA PRO A 129 -1.98 -1.43 9.20
C PRO A 129 -1.28 -0.14 9.65
N PRO A 130 -1.95 0.70 10.48
CA PRO A 130 -1.39 1.97 10.95
C PRO A 130 -0.31 1.80 12.03
N SER A 131 -0.04 0.58 12.46
CA SER A 131 1.00 0.27 13.45
C SER A 131 2.30 -0.17 12.76
N LEU A 132 3.44 0.02 13.43
CA LEU A 132 4.73 -0.57 13.03
C LEU A 132 4.92 -1.94 13.72
N GLY A 133 3.85 -2.74 13.76
CA GLY A 133 3.86 -4.09 14.30
C GLY A 133 4.50 -5.09 13.33
N ILE A 134 4.43 -6.36 13.70
CA ILE A 134 5.09 -7.45 12.96
C ILE A 134 4.54 -7.58 11.53
N LEU A 135 3.26 -7.32 11.30
CA LEU A 135 2.66 -7.35 9.96
C LEU A 135 3.27 -6.30 9.03
N THR A 136 3.45 -5.06 9.53
CA THR A 136 4.09 -4.00 8.75
C THR A 136 5.55 -4.30 8.47
N LEU A 137 6.30 -4.83 9.45
CA LEU A 137 7.70 -5.24 9.24
C LEU A 137 7.81 -6.38 8.23
N ASN A 138 6.87 -7.33 8.24
CA ASN A 138 6.77 -8.39 7.24
C ASN A 138 6.47 -7.86 5.84
N ALA A 139 5.55 -6.88 5.73
CA ALA A 139 5.29 -6.21 4.45
C ALA A 139 6.55 -5.52 3.91
N PHE A 140 7.32 -4.87 4.77
CA PHE A 140 8.59 -4.24 4.40
C PHE A 140 9.65 -5.26 3.97
N ALA A 141 9.76 -6.37 4.70
CA ALA A 141 10.66 -7.47 4.36
C ALA A 141 10.37 -8.09 2.98
N ALA A 142 9.09 -8.12 2.59
CA ALA A 142 8.62 -8.69 1.33
C ALA A 142 8.66 -7.73 0.14
N SER A 143 8.84 -6.43 0.37
CA SER A 143 8.66 -5.39 -0.64
C SER A 143 9.94 -5.02 -1.37
N ASP A 144 9.80 -4.62 -2.63
CA ASP A 144 10.86 -4.03 -3.44
C ASP A 144 11.00 -2.51 -3.17
N GLY A 145 9.98 -1.89 -2.56
CA GLY A 145 9.99 -0.49 -2.18
C GLY A 145 8.76 -0.07 -1.38
N LEU A 146 8.85 1.09 -0.73
CA LEU A 146 7.76 1.65 0.06
C LEU A 146 7.14 2.86 -0.64
N LEU A 147 5.83 2.85 -0.79
CA LEU A 147 5.03 4.02 -1.09
C LEU A 147 4.52 4.61 0.22
N VAL A 148 4.87 5.86 0.48
CA VAL A 148 4.55 6.55 1.74
C VAL A 148 3.52 7.65 1.49
N PRO A 149 2.22 7.42 1.76
CA PRO A 149 1.23 8.49 1.80
C PRO A 149 1.51 9.41 2.98
N LEU A 150 1.62 10.71 2.73
CA LEU A 150 2.00 11.71 3.71
C LEU A 150 1.00 12.86 3.71
N GLN A 151 0.30 13.04 4.82
CA GLN A 151 -0.68 14.11 4.94
C GLN A 151 0.02 15.48 5.03
N CYS A 152 -0.54 16.50 4.34
CA CYS A 152 -0.02 17.88 4.35
C CYS A 152 -0.29 18.58 5.68
N GLU A 153 0.38 18.11 6.75
CA GLU A 153 0.29 18.62 8.13
C GLU A 153 1.67 18.82 8.75
N TYR A 154 1.74 19.62 9.81
CA TYR A 154 2.99 20.02 10.49
C TYR A 154 3.94 18.86 10.83
N TYR A 155 3.41 17.72 11.30
CA TYR A 155 4.22 16.55 11.68
C TYR A 155 4.61 15.62 10.52
N ALA A 156 4.43 16.06 9.26
CA ALA A 156 4.76 15.24 8.10
C ALA A 156 6.23 14.79 8.07
N LEU A 157 7.16 15.69 8.36
CA LEU A 157 8.60 15.41 8.34
C LEU A 157 9.06 14.43 9.42
N GLU A 158 8.42 14.45 10.58
CA GLU A 158 8.73 13.48 11.67
C GLU A 158 8.41 12.06 11.23
N GLY A 159 7.25 11.87 10.55
CA GLY A 159 6.85 10.57 10.02
C GLY A 159 7.88 9.98 9.04
N ILE A 160 8.45 10.81 8.18
CA ILE A 160 9.50 10.38 7.24
C ILE A 160 10.81 10.03 7.96
N SER A 161 11.21 10.82 8.94
CA SER A 161 12.41 10.55 9.72
C SER A 161 12.32 9.21 10.45
N MET A 162 11.15 8.90 11.03
CA MET A 162 10.90 7.60 11.66
C MET A 162 10.93 6.46 10.63
N MET A 163 10.32 6.65 9.45
CA MET A 163 10.33 5.65 8.39
C MET A 163 11.76 5.33 7.94
N ASN A 164 12.59 6.35 7.69
CA ASN A 164 14.00 6.17 7.32
C ASN A 164 14.79 5.40 8.39
N ARG A 165 14.52 5.63 9.68
CA ARG A 165 15.14 4.89 10.77
C ARG A 165 14.81 3.40 10.72
N ILE A 166 13.55 3.06 10.50
CA ILE A 166 13.10 1.65 10.39
C ILE A 166 13.72 0.97 9.19
N LEU A 167 13.74 1.67 8.03
CA LEU A 167 14.40 1.16 6.83
C LEU A 167 15.90 0.89 7.09
N GLY A 168 16.58 1.80 7.81
CA GLY A 168 17.96 1.60 8.23
C GLY A 168 18.14 0.32 9.04
N GLN A 169 17.31 0.10 10.05
CA GLN A 169 17.34 -1.12 10.88
C GLN A 169 17.10 -2.40 10.06
N LEU A 170 16.13 -2.41 9.16
CA LEU A 170 15.84 -3.58 8.30
C LEU A 170 16.99 -3.89 7.34
N ARG A 171 17.69 -2.87 6.84
CA ARG A 171 18.90 -3.05 6.01
C ARG A 171 20.08 -3.60 6.83
N GLU A 172 20.34 -3.04 8.00
CA GLU A 172 21.42 -3.45 8.91
C GLU A 172 21.26 -4.87 9.42
N THR A 173 20.04 -5.29 9.70
CA THR A 173 19.75 -6.69 10.11
C THR A 173 19.78 -7.69 8.95
N GLY A 174 19.91 -7.23 7.71
CA GLY A 174 19.96 -8.09 6.53
C GLY A 174 18.60 -8.67 6.11
N VAL A 175 17.50 -8.30 6.78
CA VAL A 175 16.14 -8.79 6.45
C VAL A 175 15.71 -8.35 5.04
N ASN A 176 15.94 -7.09 4.70
CA ASN A 176 15.77 -6.59 3.33
C ASN A 176 16.80 -5.48 3.03
N PRO A 177 18.02 -5.84 2.61
CA PRO A 177 19.12 -4.88 2.42
C PRO A 177 18.88 -3.85 1.31
N ARG A 178 17.95 -4.12 0.40
CA ARG A 178 17.68 -3.24 -0.77
C ARG A 178 16.43 -2.38 -0.59
N LEU A 179 15.70 -2.55 0.50
CA LEU A 179 14.47 -1.79 0.72
C LEU A 179 14.74 -0.29 0.82
N ASP A 180 14.04 0.49 0.03
CA ASP A 180 14.07 1.96 0.10
C ASP A 180 12.68 2.56 -0.10
N ILE A 181 12.55 3.86 0.09
CA ILE A 181 11.35 4.62 -0.27
C ILE A 181 11.25 4.66 -1.80
N PHE A 182 10.28 3.94 -2.35
CA PHE A 182 9.92 3.99 -3.76
C PHE A 182 9.33 5.34 -4.15
N GLY A 183 8.51 5.91 -3.25
CA GLY A 183 7.95 7.23 -3.46
C GLY A 183 7.15 7.74 -2.26
N VAL A 184 7.05 9.06 -2.17
CA VAL A 184 6.21 9.76 -1.19
C VAL A 184 5.10 10.48 -1.96
N VAL A 185 3.85 10.24 -1.59
CA VAL A 185 2.69 10.94 -2.15
C VAL A 185 2.06 11.82 -1.09
N MET A 186 1.96 13.13 -1.38
CA MET A 186 1.30 14.09 -0.51
C MET A 186 -0.22 13.92 -0.60
N THR A 187 -0.88 13.77 0.54
CA THR A 187 -2.31 13.48 0.63
C THR A 187 -3.07 14.57 1.39
N MET A 188 -4.39 14.59 1.20
CA MET A 188 -5.30 15.55 1.83
C MET A 188 -4.85 17.01 1.62
N PHE A 189 -4.26 17.28 0.46
CA PHE A 189 -3.81 18.60 0.08
C PHE A 189 -5.00 19.56 -0.06
N ASP A 190 -4.91 20.71 0.59
CA ASP A 190 -5.83 21.83 0.41
C ASP A 190 -5.05 23.06 -0.06
N GLY A 191 -5.06 23.33 -1.37
CA GLY A 191 -4.33 24.43 -2.00
C GLY A 191 -4.71 25.83 -1.51
N ARG A 192 -5.84 25.98 -0.79
CA ARG A 192 -6.28 27.25 -0.18
C ARG A 192 -5.51 27.57 1.11
N THR A 193 -4.87 26.58 1.72
CA THR A 193 -4.14 26.75 2.97
C THR A 193 -2.65 26.97 2.72
N LYS A 194 -2.09 27.96 3.42
CA LYS A 194 -0.65 28.25 3.42
C LYS A 194 0.14 27.04 3.91
N LEU A 195 -0.34 26.41 4.98
CA LEU A 195 0.30 25.24 5.62
C LEU A 195 0.49 24.11 4.61
N SER A 196 -0.55 23.70 3.84
CA SER A 196 -0.41 22.59 2.89
C SER A 196 0.65 22.89 1.83
N ASN A 197 0.70 24.13 1.32
CA ASN A 197 1.69 24.54 0.32
C ASN A 197 3.12 24.55 0.89
N GLU A 198 3.31 25.06 2.12
CA GLU A 198 4.61 25.06 2.80
C GLU A 198 5.10 23.63 3.06
N VAL A 199 4.25 22.75 3.60
CA VAL A 199 4.61 21.34 3.89
C VAL A 199 5.00 20.61 2.60
N VAL A 200 4.27 20.77 1.50
CA VAL A 200 4.65 20.16 0.22
C VAL A 200 6.01 20.68 -0.25
N GLY A 201 6.27 21.99 -0.14
CA GLY A 201 7.56 22.58 -0.49
C GLY A 201 8.71 22.03 0.34
N GLU A 202 8.54 21.94 1.67
CA GLU A 202 9.56 21.41 2.58
C GLU A 202 9.87 19.94 2.32
N VAL A 203 8.82 19.11 2.12
CA VAL A 203 8.99 17.68 1.82
C VAL A 203 9.71 17.48 0.49
N ARG A 204 9.36 18.25 -0.55
CA ARG A 204 10.05 18.22 -1.85
C ARG A 204 11.51 18.67 -1.74
N ASN A 205 11.80 19.71 -0.99
CA ASN A 205 13.18 20.16 -0.75
C ASN A 205 14.01 19.11 -0.03
N LEU A 206 13.43 18.38 0.93
CA LEU A 206 14.14 17.37 1.72
C LEU A 206 14.35 16.06 0.94
N LEU A 207 13.35 15.60 0.20
CA LEU A 207 13.36 14.27 -0.40
C LEU A 207 13.57 14.26 -1.92
N GLY A 208 13.51 15.43 -2.55
CA GLY A 208 13.76 15.60 -3.99
C GLY A 208 12.89 14.68 -4.85
N ALA A 209 13.51 13.96 -5.77
CA ALA A 209 12.85 13.08 -6.73
C ALA A 209 12.07 11.89 -6.10
N ARG A 210 12.22 11.65 -4.80
CA ARG A 210 11.40 10.64 -4.11
C ARG A 210 9.94 11.07 -3.93
N VAL A 211 9.65 12.38 -3.95
CA VAL A 211 8.27 12.88 -3.87
C VAL A 211 7.63 12.85 -5.24
N PHE A 212 6.43 12.29 -5.33
CA PHE A 212 5.64 12.37 -6.56
C PHE A 212 5.22 13.82 -6.83
N GLU A 213 5.17 14.19 -8.10
CA GLU A 213 4.66 15.52 -8.48
C GLU A 213 3.17 15.64 -8.19
N THR A 214 2.44 14.54 -8.37
CA THR A 214 1.03 14.47 -8.03
C THR A 214 0.79 14.61 -6.53
N VAL A 215 -0.17 15.46 -6.17
CA VAL A 215 -0.71 15.59 -4.81
C VAL A 215 -2.16 15.13 -4.79
N ILE A 216 -2.54 14.36 -3.77
CA ILE A 216 -3.93 13.89 -3.63
C ILE A 216 -4.73 14.94 -2.86
N PRO A 217 -5.77 15.52 -3.45
CA PRO A 217 -6.55 16.56 -2.80
C PRO A 217 -7.40 16.02 -1.66
N ARG A 218 -7.73 16.88 -0.70
CA ARG A 218 -8.80 16.59 0.26
C ARG A 218 -10.13 16.55 -0.50
N SER A 219 -10.79 15.39 -0.50
CA SER A 219 -12.00 15.14 -1.30
C SER A 219 -13.02 14.31 -0.51
N THR A 220 -14.25 14.79 -0.46
CA THR A 220 -15.39 14.06 0.11
C THR A 220 -15.71 12.81 -0.72
N ARG A 221 -15.53 12.87 -2.05
CA ARG A 221 -15.74 11.73 -2.94
C ARG A 221 -14.81 10.57 -2.63
N LEU A 222 -13.53 10.86 -2.31
CA LEU A 222 -12.58 9.83 -1.85
C LEU A 222 -12.98 9.21 -0.51
N ALA A 223 -13.63 9.98 0.37
CA ALA A 223 -14.12 9.46 1.65
C ALA A 223 -15.41 8.64 1.49
N GLU A 224 -16.26 8.98 0.55
CA GLU A 224 -17.53 8.31 0.27
C GLU A 224 -17.35 6.98 -0.50
N ALA A 225 -16.46 6.93 -1.48
CA ALA A 225 -16.27 5.80 -2.40
C ALA A 225 -16.15 4.42 -1.70
N PRO A 226 -15.43 4.27 -0.57
CA PRO A 226 -15.34 3.00 0.16
C PRO A 226 -16.69 2.49 0.68
N SER A 227 -17.63 3.37 1.03
CA SER A 227 -18.98 2.98 1.50
C SER A 227 -19.82 2.34 0.39
N PHE A 228 -19.41 2.52 -0.86
CA PHE A 228 -20.02 1.88 -2.04
C PHE A 228 -19.19 0.70 -2.55
N GLY A 229 -18.11 0.32 -1.86
CA GLY A 229 -17.22 -0.75 -2.29
C GLY A 229 -16.53 -0.48 -3.64
N LYS A 230 -16.24 0.78 -3.96
CA LYS A 230 -15.72 1.18 -5.26
C LYS A 230 -14.48 2.07 -5.13
N PRO A 231 -13.40 1.77 -5.88
CA PRO A 231 -12.34 2.75 -6.11
C PRO A 231 -12.88 4.02 -6.78
N ILE A 232 -12.21 5.15 -6.56
CA ILE A 232 -12.70 6.46 -7.02
C ILE A 232 -12.95 6.54 -8.52
N ILE A 233 -12.13 5.91 -9.36
CA ILE A 233 -12.29 5.89 -10.82
C ILE A 233 -13.59 5.19 -11.27
N HIS A 234 -14.14 4.31 -10.41
CA HIS A 234 -15.42 3.61 -10.64
C HIS A 234 -16.58 4.22 -9.85
N TYR A 235 -16.29 5.06 -8.86
CA TYR A 235 -17.30 5.77 -8.09
C TYR A 235 -17.64 7.13 -8.69
N ASP A 236 -16.62 7.95 -8.96
CA ASP A 236 -16.76 9.29 -9.56
C ASP A 236 -15.53 9.60 -10.43
N LYS A 237 -15.57 9.14 -11.67
CA LYS A 237 -14.47 9.26 -12.65
C LYS A 237 -14.04 10.70 -12.90
N TYR A 238 -14.95 11.66 -12.77
CA TYR A 238 -14.69 13.07 -13.09
C TYR A 238 -14.27 13.89 -11.85
N SER A 239 -14.15 13.28 -10.70
CA SER A 239 -13.70 13.95 -9.49
C SER A 239 -12.21 14.30 -9.54
N SER A 240 -11.82 15.35 -8.80
CA SER A 240 -10.40 15.70 -8.63
C SER A 240 -9.59 14.57 -7.98
N GLY A 241 -10.23 13.75 -7.15
CA GLY A 241 -9.61 12.57 -6.54
C GLY A 241 -9.28 11.49 -7.58
N SER A 242 -10.18 11.24 -8.54
CA SER A 242 -9.95 10.31 -9.64
C SER A 242 -8.78 10.77 -10.50
N ALA A 243 -8.84 12.01 -10.99
CA ALA A 243 -7.77 12.58 -11.81
C ALA A 243 -6.40 12.51 -11.11
N ALA A 244 -6.34 12.79 -9.80
CA ALA A 244 -5.10 12.72 -9.04
C ALA A 244 -4.54 11.28 -8.94
N TYR A 245 -5.38 10.26 -8.72
CA TYR A 245 -4.90 8.88 -8.67
C TYR A 245 -4.53 8.34 -10.06
N GLU A 246 -5.19 8.78 -11.12
CA GLU A 246 -4.79 8.45 -12.50
C GLU A 246 -3.40 9.02 -12.82
N LEU A 247 -3.12 10.28 -12.45
CA LEU A 247 -1.79 10.89 -12.60
C LEU A 247 -0.74 10.18 -11.73
N LEU A 248 -1.05 9.86 -10.48
CA LEU A 248 -0.15 9.11 -9.61
C LEU A 248 0.19 7.74 -10.20
N ALA A 249 -0.79 7.04 -10.78
CA ALA A 249 -0.55 5.75 -11.43
C ALA A 249 0.40 5.87 -12.63
N GLN A 250 0.31 6.94 -13.42
CA GLN A 250 1.24 7.21 -14.51
C GLN A 250 2.67 7.44 -14.01
N GLU A 251 2.85 8.24 -12.95
CA GLU A 251 4.18 8.45 -12.34
C GLU A 251 4.75 7.15 -11.74
N VAL A 252 3.89 6.32 -11.10
CA VAL A 252 4.30 5.01 -10.58
C VAL A 252 4.75 4.10 -11.73
N LEU A 253 4.00 4.04 -12.83
CA LEU A 253 4.35 3.25 -14.00
C LEU A 253 5.72 3.66 -14.57
N GLN A 254 5.96 4.95 -14.75
CA GLN A 254 7.25 5.48 -15.22
C GLN A 254 8.41 5.07 -14.30
N ARG A 255 8.22 5.12 -12.97
CA ARG A 255 9.24 4.66 -12.01
C ARG A 255 9.47 3.16 -12.06
N LEU A 256 8.44 2.35 -12.30
CA LEU A 256 8.57 0.90 -12.46
C LEU A 256 9.37 0.54 -13.70
N GLU A 257 9.23 1.28 -14.79
CA GLU A 257 9.96 1.09 -16.04
C GLU A 257 11.44 1.52 -15.92
N THR A 258 11.73 2.61 -15.21
CA THR A 258 13.10 3.12 -15.03
C THR A 258 13.92 2.34 -14.00
N ALA A 259 13.28 1.57 -13.13
CA ALA A 259 13.92 0.73 -12.11
C ALA A 259 14.32 -0.67 -12.60
N GLN A 260 14.22 -0.94 -13.92
CA GLN A 260 14.67 -2.16 -14.58
C GLN A 260 16.11 -2.02 -15.07
#